data_0cce5c13cd3fd14519cfca73b6ce8cfa
#
_entry.id   0cce5c13cd3fd14519cfca73b6ce8cfa
#
_cell.length_a   1.000
_cell.length_b   1.000
_cell.length_c   1.000
_cell.angle_alpha   90.00
_cell.angle_beta   90.00
_cell.angle_gamma   90.00
#
_symmetry.space_group_name_H-M   'P 1'
#
loop_
_entity.id
_entity.type
_entity.pdbx_description
1 polymer ?
#
loop_
_entity_poly.entity_id
_entity_poly.type
_entity_poly.pdbx_seq_one_letter_code
_entity_poly.pdbx_strand_id
1 'polypeptide(L)'
;MSNILFLRRCLLMLAVLGLPAFAMAAGNKGSSEIIGRFDRTFNSLDTLIFGNSDNSREISTGGAIMAVTDHDSLVISPKLDLALRSNTAAKIHEGNGLTGLQLTGQAYWRIAGNGGVDDVAGDTGQGYYRAKAQVELRWYLLQSSLFGKEGRRKVAELEERIARAGYEKEKTDINEFQVQQNIELYYDSLLSGVLTHRVALLHLLDDAQRYLLGNENIPSDDIVATLNDLLDAERKLSEIEHSYPAAQSLAGVRATTVRIDSAALVSHVAAAQGDMKILRLRMELLDQRERNVRWWNQINVAPFIRYSNYFRHVLPDTYNLDAGLTFTIPLNDEFRRRKRTLASERDVLEAEEARMSRRIADKTALVVAEVGRLNRASASEMARIGQLRDYLAQRTDAYRKGLGEHNRIARAKEYAMYIACLERLIEYQYRRDCLVANLQSLLPDESILRFCRFEGIGN
;
A
#
# COMPACT_ATOMS: atom_id res chain seq x y z
N MET A 1 25.48 -0.28 -15.25
CA MET A 1 25.28 -1.15 -14.10
C MET A 1 24.77 -2.56 -14.44
N SER A 2 24.35 -2.82 -15.69
CA SER A 2 23.78 -4.11 -16.14
C SER A 2 24.79 -5.27 -16.29
N ASN A 3 26.08 -4.98 -16.62
CA ASN A 3 27.06 -6.02 -16.92
C ASN A 3 27.69 -6.69 -15.67
N ILE A 4 27.64 -6.03 -14.52
CA ILE A 4 28.17 -6.59 -13.25
C ILE A 4 27.22 -7.63 -12.65
N LEU A 5 25.93 -7.45 -12.85
CA LEU A 5 24.91 -8.41 -12.43
C LEU A 5 24.93 -9.69 -13.27
N PHE A 6 25.24 -9.59 -14.56
CA PHE A 6 25.35 -10.75 -15.43
C PHE A 6 26.58 -11.60 -15.10
N LEU A 7 27.72 -10.97 -14.82
CA LEU A 7 28.95 -11.71 -14.42
C LEU A 7 28.80 -12.37 -13.03
N ARG A 8 28.09 -11.74 -12.10
CA ARG A 8 27.78 -12.33 -10.79
C ARG A 8 26.83 -13.53 -10.92
N ARG A 9 25.88 -13.49 -11.84
CA ARG A 9 24.99 -14.63 -12.12
C ARG A 9 25.74 -15.81 -12.74
N CYS A 10 26.67 -15.56 -13.64
CA CYS A 10 27.50 -16.62 -14.22
C CYS A 10 28.49 -17.22 -13.19
N LEU A 11 29.03 -16.44 -12.27
CA LEU A 11 29.90 -16.92 -11.19
C LEU A 11 29.14 -17.70 -10.12
N LEU A 12 27.89 -17.36 -9.81
CA LEU A 12 27.04 -18.13 -8.91
C LEU A 12 26.58 -19.46 -9.52
N MET A 13 26.29 -19.49 -10.83
CA MET A 13 26.05 -20.73 -11.55
C MET A 13 27.28 -21.66 -11.53
N LEU A 14 28.48 -21.11 -11.63
CA LEU A 14 29.71 -21.89 -11.53
C LEU A 14 30.03 -22.37 -10.12
N ALA A 15 29.59 -21.67 -9.09
CA ALA A 15 29.78 -22.11 -7.70
C ALA A 15 28.78 -23.22 -7.27
N VAL A 16 27.58 -23.24 -7.85
CA VAL A 16 26.60 -24.35 -7.69
C VAL A 16 27.00 -25.55 -8.55
N LEU A 17 27.69 -25.34 -9.68
CA LEU A 17 28.23 -26.37 -10.55
C LEU A 17 29.62 -26.86 -10.14
N GLY A 18 30.11 -26.50 -8.95
CA GLY A 18 31.35 -27.03 -8.36
C GLY A 18 31.31 -28.53 -8.03
N LEU A 19 30.35 -29.28 -8.59
CA LEU A 19 30.40 -30.73 -8.68
C LEU A 19 31.32 -31.09 -9.84
N PRO A 20 32.37 -31.88 -9.66
CA PRO A 20 33.30 -32.25 -10.70
C PRO A 20 32.55 -32.88 -11.87
N ALA A 21 32.75 -32.33 -13.08
CA ALA A 21 32.35 -32.96 -14.33
C ALA A 21 33.01 -34.37 -14.38
N PHE A 22 32.24 -35.40 -14.04
CA PHE A 22 32.72 -36.78 -14.15
C PHE A 22 32.72 -37.18 -15.62
N ALA A 23 33.91 -37.30 -16.16
CA ALA A 23 34.16 -37.98 -17.41
C ALA A 23 33.69 -39.46 -17.27
N MET A 24 32.87 -39.89 -18.22
CA MET A 24 32.49 -41.32 -18.35
C MET A 24 33.70 -42.19 -18.50
N ALA A 25 34.07 -42.89 -17.42
CA ALA A 25 34.98 -44.03 -17.49
C ALA A 25 34.24 -45.27 -17.00
N ALA A 26 34.17 -46.19 -17.89
CA ALA A 26 33.42 -47.43 -17.91
C ALA A 26 33.51 -48.33 -16.68
N GLY A 27 32.39 -48.99 -16.35
CA GLY A 27 32.35 -50.33 -15.74
C GLY A 27 32.46 -50.39 -14.23
N ASN A 28 31.45 -50.92 -13.56
CA ASN A 28 31.38 -51.42 -12.16
C ASN A 28 31.74 -50.45 -11.00
N LYS A 29 32.57 -49.44 -11.20
CA LYS A 29 32.81 -48.40 -10.18
C LYS A 29 31.67 -47.37 -10.07
N GLY A 30 30.97 -47.07 -11.17
CA GLY A 30 29.89 -46.10 -11.21
C GLY A 30 28.67 -46.50 -10.39
N SER A 31 28.30 -47.78 -10.40
CA SER A 31 27.13 -48.26 -9.62
C SER A 31 27.35 -48.18 -8.13
N SER A 32 28.53 -48.56 -7.62
CA SER A 32 28.85 -48.48 -6.20
C SER A 32 28.93 -47.06 -5.68
N GLU A 33 29.35 -46.13 -6.53
CA GLU A 33 29.42 -44.69 -6.20
C GLU A 33 28.03 -44.07 -6.11
N ILE A 34 27.14 -44.33 -7.09
CA ILE A 34 25.75 -43.88 -7.07
C ILE A 34 25.02 -44.45 -5.84
N ILE A 35 25.22 -45.76 -5.56
CA ILE A 35 24.66 -46.39 -4.37
C ILE A 35 25.12 -45.70 -3.09
N GLY A 36 26.42 -45.43 -2.97
CA GLY A 36 26.96 -44.72 -1.81
C GLY A 36 26.49 -43.26 -1.68
N ARG A 37 26.16 -42.60 -2.79
CA ARG A 37 25.54 -41.27 -2.79
C ARG A 37 24.10 -41.35 -2.28
N PHE A 38 23.28 -42.29 -2.72
CA PHE A 38 21.92 -42.52 -2.21
C PHE A 38 21.91 -42.77 -0.71
N ASP A 39 22.74 -43.71 -0.24
CA ASP A 39 22.77 -44.08 1.19
C ASP A 39 23.18 -42.90 2.08
N ARG A 40 24.11 -42.04 1.64
CA ARG A 40 24.47 -40.81 2.34
C ARG A 40 23.33 -39.77 2.32
N THR A 41 22.67 -39.58 1.17
CA THR A 41 21.55 -38.65 1.05
C THR A 41 20.37 -39.11 1.90
N PHE A 42 20.03 -40.40 1.90
CA PHE A 42 18.94 -40.92 2.72
C PHE A 42 19.24 -40.79 4.21
N ASN A 43 20.46 -41.09 4.67
CA ASN A 43 20.83 -40.88 6.06
C ASN A 43 20.75 -39.41 6.48
N SER A 44 21.14 -38.50 5.60
CA SER A 44 20.98 -37.08 5.83
C SER A 44 19.51 -36.67 5.91
N LEU A 45 18.67 -37.11 4.97
CA LEU A 45 17.23 -36.84 4.96
C LEU A 45 16.51 -37.46 6.16
N ASP A 46 16.87 -38.71 6.53
CA ASP A 46 16.35 -39.36 7.75
C ASP A 46 16.64 -38.50 8.99
N THR A 47 17.85 -37.95 9.10
CA THR A 47 18.23 -37.10 10.23
C THR A 47 17.42 -35.77 10.20
N LEU A 48 17.20 -35.21 9.02
CA LEU A 48 16.40 -33.97 8.85
C LEU A 48 14.92 -34.17 9.15
N ILE A 49 14.36 -35.33 8.80
CA ILE A 49 12.91 -35.64 8.93
C ILE A 49 12.57 -36.21 10.31
N PHE A 50 13.44 -37.05 10.88
CA PHE A 50 13.18 -37.79 12.10
C PHE A 50 14.08 -37.39 13.28
N GLY A 51 15.08 -36.54 13.07
CA GLY A 51 15.98 -36.05 14.13
C GLY A 51 15.23 -35.28 15.20
N ASN A 52 15.76 -35.27 16.43
CA ASN A 52 15.18 -34.59 17.56
C ASN A 52 15.04 -33.07 17.27
N SER A 53 13.83 -32.59 17.43
CA SER A 53 13.38 -31.24 17.02
C SER A 53 13.73 -30.14 18.01
N ASP A 54 14.72 -30.31 18.91
CA ASP A 54 15.06 -29.28 19.91
C ASP A 54 15.50 -27.93 19.29
N ASN A 55 15.81 -27.92 18.00
CA ASN A 55 16.11 -26.73 17.19
C ASN A 55 15.12 -26.52 16.02
N SER A 56 13.91 -27.11 16.07
CA SER A 56 12.93 -26.90 15.04
C SER A 56 12.50 -25.43 15.05
N ARG A 57 12.87 -24.67 14.01
CA ARG A 57 12.17 -23.42 13.74
C ARG A 57 10.71 -23.78 13.53
N GLU A 58 9.89 -23.50 14.54
CA GLU A 58 8.44 -23.51 14.33
C GLU A 58 8.16 -22.59 13.14
N ILE A 59 7.63 -23.16 12.06
CA ILE A 59 6.99 -22.36 11.04
C ILE A 59 5.66 -21.90 11.69
N SER A 60 5.78 -20.97 12.58
CA SER A 60 4.67 -20.28 13.20
C SER A 60 4.40 -19.04 12.36
N THR A 61 3.44 -19.15 11.48
CA THR A 61 3.03 -18.05 10.60
C THR A 61 2.58 -16.79 11.36
N GLY A 62 2.02 -16.98 12.55
CA GLY A 62 1.80 -15.84 13.47
C GLY A 62 3.07 -15.06 13.80
N GLY A 63 4.24 -15.71 13.80
CA GLY A 63 5.53 -15.07 14.04
C GLY A 63 5.98 -14.11 12.95
N ALA A 64 5.72 -14.43 11.66
CA ALA A 64 6.08 -13.55 10.56
C ALA A 64 5.25 -12.26 10.57
N ILE A 65 3.94 -12.37 10.75
CA ILE A 65 3.04 -11.20 10.85
C ILE A 65 3.30 -10.44 12.16
N MET A 66 3.51 -11.13 13.29
CA MET A 66 3.83 -10.49 14.58
C MET A 66 5.16 -9.75 14.56
N ALA A 67 6.20 -10.33 13.96
CA ALA A 67 7.52 -9.69 13.87
C ALA A 67 7.48 -8.40 13.05
N VAL A 68 6.51 -8.28 12.16
CA VAL A 68 6.36 -7.11 11.27
C VAL A 68 5.48 -6.02 11.89
N THR A 69 4.50 -6.38 12.73
CA THR A 69 3.62 -5.38 13.37
C THR A 69 4.27 -4.65 14.53
N ASP A 70 5.42 -5.13 15.01
CA ASP A 70 6.17 -4.52 16.13
C ASP A 70 7.15 -3.40 15.68
N HIS A 71 7.18 -3.10 14.37
CA HIS A 71 7.98 -1.98 13.87
C HIS A 71 7.32 -0.64 14.20
N ASP A 72 8.10 0.18 14.91
CA ASP A 72 7.82 1.59 15.18
C ASP A 72 7.18 2.24 13.97
N SER A 73 5.93 2.64 14.14
CA SER A 73 5.18 3.35 13.14
C SER A 73 6.03 4.47 12.56
N LEU A 74 6.23 4.50 11.25
CA LEU A 74 6.87 5.60 10.54
C LEU A 74 6.24 6.91 11.03
N VAL A 75 6.94 7.62 11.90
CA VAL A 75 6.47 8.90 12.43
C VAL A 75 6.37 9.86 11.25
N ILE A 76 5.24 10.56 11.11
CA ILE A 76 5.12 11.66 10.13
C ILE A 76 6.34 12.54 10.33
N SER A 77 7.10 12.77 9.26
CA SER A 77 8.33 13.57 9.37
C SER A 77 8.01 14.88 10.10
N PRO A 78 8.75 15.24 11.17
CA PRO A 78 8.50 16.48 11.91
C PRO A 78 8.51 17.71 11.01
N LYS A 79 9.27 17.67 9.90
CA LYS A 79 9.31 18.72 8.88
C LYS A 79 7.97 18.85 8.14
N LEU A 80 7.30 17.73 7.84
CA LEU A 80 6.02 17.72 7.16
C LEU A 80 4.90 18.25 8.07
N ASP A 81 4.87 17.81 9.34
CA ASP A 81 3.90 18.32 10.32
C ASP A 81 4.06 19.84 10.52
N LEU A 82 5.28 20.31 10.63
CA LEU A 82 5.58 21.74 10.73
C LEU A 82 5.17 22.51 9.47
N ALA A 83 5.41 21.95 8.28
CA ALA A 83 5.00 22.54 7.01
C ALA A 83 3.47 22.64 6.87
N LEU A 84 2.74 21.58 7.27
CA LEU A 84 1.27 21.61 7.27
C LEU A 84 0.72 22.68 8.22
N ARG A 85 1.23 22.73 9.44
CA ARG A 85 0.83 23.75 10.43
C ARG A 85 1.15 25.16 9.95
N SER A 86 2.34 25.38 9.37
CA SER A 86 2.75 26.68 8.85
C SER A 86 1.88 27.12 7.66
N ASN A 87 1.53 26.19 6.75
CA ASN A 87 0.63 26.47 5.64
C ASN A 87 -0.79 26.85 6.13
N THR A 88 -1.31 26.10 7.11
CA THR A 88 -2.62 26.43 7.70
C THR A 88 -2.59 27.76 8.42
N ALA A 89 -1.54 28.03 9.20
CA ALA A 89 -1.36 29.33 9.84
C ALA A 89 -1.26 30.47 8.82
N ALA A 90 -0.55 30.26 7.70
CA ALA A 90 -0.47 31.24 6.61
C ALA A 90 -1.84 31.51 5.98
N LYS A 91 -2.63 30.46 5.66
CA LYS A 91 -3.99 30.60 5.14
C LYS A 91 -4.93 31.33 6.11
N ILE A 92 -4.84 31.04 7.38
CA ILE A 92 -5.61 31.72 8.44
C ILE A 92 -5.16 33.17 8.53
N HIS A 93 -3.87 33.44 8.48
CA HIS A 93 -3.32 34.80 8.53
C HIS A 93 -3.72 35.60 7.30
N GLU A 94 -3.63 35.05 6.10
CA GLU A 94 -4.13 35.63 4.86
C GLU A 94 -5.63 35.97 4.98
N GLY A 95 -6.44 35.00 5.42
CA GLY A 95 -7.87 35.21 5.66
C GLY A 95 -8.16 36.28 6.73
N ASN A 96 -7.28 36.45 7.71
CA ASN A 96 -7.40 37.51 8.73
C ASN A 96 -6.91 38.86 8.24
N GLY A 97 -5.95 38.89 7.31
CA GLY A 97 -5.43 40.10 6.67
C GLY A 97 -6.41 40.80 5.72
N LEU A 98 -7.46 40.09 5.28
CA LEU A 98 -8.52 40.66 4.45
C LEU A 98 -9.40 41.60 5.30
N THR A 99 -8.92 42.80 5.55
CA THR A 99 -9.68 43.83 6.29
C THR A 99 -10.85 44.39 5.48
N GLY A 100 -10.90 44.12 4.18
CA GLY A 100 -11.87 44.70 3.26
C GLY A 100 -11.61 46.17 2.89
N LEU A 101 -10.52 46.74 3.40
CA LEU A 101 -10.15 48.11 3.10
C LEU A 101 -9.37 48.14 1.78
N GLN A 102 -9.84 48.93 0.85
CA GLN A 102 -9.21 49.17 -0.46
C GLN A 102 -8.92 50.64 -0.65
N LEU A 103 -7.69 50.93 -1.08
CA LEU A 103 -7.30 52.26 -1.54
C LEU A 103 -7.17 52.19 -3.06
N THR A 104 -7.96 52.98 -3.77
CA THR A 104 -7.96 53.05 -5.24
C THR A 104 -7.56 54.44 -5.66
N GLY A 105 -6.50 54.52 -6.47
CA GLY A 105 -6.07 55.75 -7.12
C GLY A 105 -6.47 55.70 -8.61
N GLN A 106 -7.07 56.77 -9.11
CA GLN A 106 -7.43 56.90 -10.51
C GLN A 106 -7.00 58.27 -11.01
N ALA A 107 -6.43 58.30 -12.19
CA ALA A 107 -6.11 59.56 -12.89
C ALA A 107 -6.72 59.54 -14.28
N TYR A 108 -7.44 60.58 -14.61
CA TYR A 108 -8.09 60.72 -15.90
C TYR A 108 -7.51 61.91 -16.62
N TRP A 109 -7.10 61.73 -17.86
CA TRP A 109 -6.70 62.79 -18.78
C TRP A 109 -7.70 62.89 -19.93
N ARG A 110 -8.21 64.04 -20.20
CA ARG A 110 -9.05 64.30 -21.37
C ARG A 110 -8.14 64.58 -22.57
N ILE A 111 -8.03 63.63 -23.47
CA ILE A 111 -7.13 63.72 -24.63
C ILE A 111 -7.80 64.55 -25.77
N ALA A 112 -9.10 64.46 -25.95
CA ALA A 112 -9.88 65.18 -26.93
C ALA A 112 -11.30 65.38 -26.40
N GLY A 113 -11.89 66.51 -26.72
CA GLY A 113 -13.28 66.83 -26.43
C GLY A 113 -13.61 68.18 -27.02
N ASN A 114 -14.66 68.30 -27.87
CA ASN A 114 -15.23 69.58 -28.32
C ASN A 114 -15.91 70.21 -27.12
N GLY A 115 -15.18 71.05 -26.41
CA GLY A 115 -15.73 71.86 -25.34
C GLY A 115 -16.49 73.01 -25.88
N GLY A 116 -17.79 72.86 -26.04
CA GLY A 116 -18.67 74.00 -26.17
C GLY A 116 -18.67 74.78 -24.87
N VAL A 117 -18.69 76.08 -24.97
CA VAL A 117 -18.71 77.06 -23.86
C VAL A 117 -20.02 76.97 -23.05
N ASP A 118 -20.96 76.13 -23.44
CA ASP A 118 -22.33 76.13 -22.94
C ASP A 118 -22.58 75.24 -21.72
N ASP A 119 -21.62 74.49 -21.28
CA ASP A 119 -21.74 73.61 -20.07
C ASP A 119 -21.46 74.32 -18.73
N VAL A 120 -21.53 75.64 -18.72
CA VAL A 120 -21.30 76.44 -17.50
C VAL A 120 -22.53 76.47 -16.58
N ALA A 121 -23.68 76.04 -17.04
CA ALA A 121 -24.92 76.14 -16.30
C ALA A 121 -25.44 74.88 -15.61
N GLY A 122 -24.67 73.82 -15.57
CA GLY A 122 -25.03 72.61 -14.80
C GLY A 122 -24.68 72.77 -13.34
N ASP A 123 -25.65 72.63 -12.48
CA ASP A 123 -25.68 72.79 -11.03
C ASP A 123 -24.73 71.83 -10.23
N THR A 124 -23.70 71.27 -10.83
CA THR A 124 -22.80 70.31 -10.17
C THR A 124 -21.44 70.87 -9.83
N GLY A 125 -21.12 72.12 -10.07
CA GLY A 125 -19.82 72.69 -9.69
C GLY A 125 -18.57 72.07 -10.37
N GLN A 126 -18.77 71.07 -11.23
CA GLN A 126 -17.74 70.29 -11.88
C GLN A 126 -17.26 70.87 -13.20
N GLY A 127 -17.26 72.14 -13.40
CA GLY A 127 -16.85 72.79 -14.65
C GLY A 127 -15.67 72.09 -15.33
N TYR A 128 -15.50 72.37 -16.59
CA TYR A 128 -14.52 71.76 -17.48
C TYR A 128 -13.13 71.49 -16.85
N TYR A 129 -12.71 70.26 -16.75
CA TYR A 129 -11.38 69.87 -16.23
C TYR A 129 -10.54 69.17 -17.32
N ARG A 130 -9.24 69.47 -17.34
CA ARG A 130 -8.26 68.87 -18.22
C ARG A 130 -7.81 67.53 -17.69
N ALA A 131 -7.64 67.41 -16.38
CA ALA A 131 -7.28 66.16 -15.69
C ALA A 131 -8.04 66.07 -14.38
N LYS A 132 -8.27 64.84 -13.93
CA LYS A 132 -8.85 64.52 -12.64
C LYS A 132 -7.96 63.46 -11.97
N ALA A 133 -7.52 63.76 -10.77
CA ALA A 133 -6.93 62.75 -9.89
C ALA A 133 -7.91 62.39 -8.77
N GLN A 134 -8.10 61.13 -8.53
CA GLN A 134 -9.05 60.67 -7.56
C GLN A 134 -8.39 59.60 -6.69
N VAL A 135 -8.53 59.70 -5.38
CA VAL A 135 -8.14 58.69 -4.42
C VAL A 135 -9.38 58.33 -3.63
N GLU A 136 -9.68 57.06 -3.58
CA GLU A 136 -10.85 56.53 -2.88
C GLU A 136 -10.42 55.46 -1.90
N LEU A 137 -10.77 55.64 -0.62
CA LEU A 137 -10.68 54.63 0.41
C LEU A 137 -12.07 54.01 0.58
N ARG A 138 -12.16 52.69 0.31
CA ARG A 138 -13.42 51.95 0.37
C ARG A 138 -13.26 50.77 1.36
N TRP A 139 -14.26 50.55 2.19
CA TRP A 139 -14.26 49.47 3.14
C TRP A 139 -15.41 48.48 2.92
N TYR A 140 -15.10 47.27 2.45
CA TYR A 140 -16.08 46.23 2.19
C TYR A 140 -16.42 45.48 3.48
N LEU A 141 -17.52 45.81 4.14
CA LEU A 141 -17.87 45.33 5.46
C LEU A 141 -18.32 43.86 5.49
N LEU A 142 -19.09 43.41 4.48
CA LEU A 142 -19.74 42.09 4.52
C LEU A 142 -18.97 41.01 3.77
N GLN A 143 -18.30 41.35 2.68
CA GLN A 143 -17.63 40.34 1.84
C GLN A 143 -16.29 39.86 2.38
N SER A 144 -15.56 40.67 3.08
CA SER A 144 -14.16 40.40 3.31
C SER A 144 -13.73 40.34 4.77
N SER A 145 -14.45 41.00 5.71
CA SER A 145 -13.71 41.28 6.92
C SER A 145 -14.11 40.52 8.14
N LEU A 146 -15.20 40.84 8.75
CA LEU A 146 -15.44 40.41 10.14
C LEU A 146 -16.33 39.18 10.24
N PHE A 147 -17.33 39.07 9.38
CA PHE A 147 -18.35 38.02 9.50
C PHE A 147 -17.96 36.66 8.86
N GLY A 148 -16.93 36.63 8.00
CA GLY A 148 -16.45 35.41 7.33
C GLY A 148 -15.20 34.78 7.93
N LYS A 149 -14.53 35.43 8.88
CA LYS A 149 -13.24 34.98 9.43
C LYS A 149 -13.31 33.58 10.04
N GLU A 150 -14.29 33.33 10.90
CA GLU A 150 -14.44 32.04 11.55
C GLU A 150 -14.76 30.92 10.55
N GLY A 151 -15.59 31.19 9.55
CA GLY A 151 -15.90 30.24 8.50
C GLY A 151 -14.67 29.89 7.66
N ARG A 152 -13.85 30.88 7.27
CA ARG A 152 -12.59 30.65 6.56
C ARG A 152 -11.58 29.87 7.40
N ARG A 153 -11.46 30.19 8.68
CA ARG A 153 -10.60 29.47 9.61
C ARG A 153 -10.99 27.99 9.68
N LYS A 154 -12.28 27.69 9.89
CA LYS A 154 -12.78 26.31 9.93
C LYS A 154 -12.51 25.54 8.62
N VAL A 155 -12.66 26.21 7.47
CA VAL A 155 -12.31 25.61 6.17
C VAL A 155 -10.82 25.28 6.10
N ALA A 156 -9.93 26.20 6.50
CA ALA A 156 -8.48 25.95 6.50
C ALA A 156 -8.08 24.83 7.46
N GLU A 157 -8.69 24.77 8.65
CA GLU A 157 -8.47 23.69 9.63
C GLU A 157 -8.94 22.32 9.10
N LEU A 158 -10.08 22.28 8.39
CA LEU A 158 -10.58 21.06 7.76
C LEU A 158 -9.69 20.62 6.58
N GLU A 159 -9.21 21.54 5.76
CA GLU A 159 -8.26 21.26 4.69
C GLU A 159 -6.94 20.69 5.24
N GLU A 160 -6.45 21.20 6.37
CA GLU A 160 -5.30 20.60 7.06
C GLU A 160 -5.59 19.18 7.52
N ARG A 161 -6.75 18.96 8.17
CA ARG A 161 -7.14 17.62 8.63
C ARG A 161 -7.25 16.62 7.47
N ILE A 162 -7.78 17.04 6.31
CA ILE A 162 -7.84 16.22 5.09
C ILE A 162 -6.44 15.90 4.59
N ALA A 163 -5.55 16.89 4.51
CA ALA A 163 -4.18 16.69 4.09
C ALA A 163 -3.44 15.73 5.05
N ARG A 164 -3.59 15.91 6.35
CA ARG A 164 -3.01 15.04 7.37
C ARG A 164 -3.52 13.60 7.26
N ALA A 165 -4.83 13.42 7.07
CA ALA A 165 -5.41 12.09 6.84
C ALA A 165 -4.90 11.43 5.54
N GLY A 166 -4.61 12.23 4.49
CA GLY A 166 -3.98 11.75 3.27
C GLY A 166 -2.57 11.20 3.52
N TYR A 167 -1.77 11.91 4.30
CA TYR A 167 -0.42 11.43 4.67
C TYR A 167 -0.45 10.21 5.61
N GLU A 168 -1.41 10.16 6.54
CA GLU A 168 -1.61 8.98 7.39
C GLU A 168 -1.95 7.74 6.54
N LYS A 169 -2.76 7.91 5.49
CA LYS A 169 -3.05 6.84 4.54
C LYS A 169 -1.80 6.41 3.77
N GLU A 170 -1.06 7.36 3.18
CA GLU A 170 0.17 7.05 2.43
C GLU A 170 1.18 6.28 3.30
N LYS A 171 1.30 6.65 4.57
CA LYS A 171 2.09 5.91 5.54
C LYS A 171 1.60 4.47 5.72
N THR A 172 0.29 4.26 5.79
CA THR A 172 -0.30 2.92 5.92
C THR A 172 0.02 2.07 4.69
N ASP A 173 -0.06 2.67 3.48
CA ASP A 173 0.27 1.98 2.23
C ASP A 173 1.77 1.58 2.17
N ILE A 174 2.67 2.43 2.68
CA ILE A 174 4.11 2.10 2.78
C ILE A 174 4.35 0.97 3.79
N ASN A 175 3.68 1.02 4.94
CA ASN A 175 3.75 -0.06 5.93
C ASN A 175 3.26 -1.39 5.37
N GLU A 176 2.16 -1.40 4.60
CA GLU A 176 1.67 -2.61 3.93
C GLU A 176 2.75 -3.22 3.05
N PHE A 177 3.43 -2.42 2.23
CA PHE A 177 4.51 -2.87 1.37
C PHE A 177 5.67 -3.48 2.18
N GLN A 178 6.08 -2.84 3.27
CA GLN A 178 7.14 -3.37 4.15
C GLN A 178 6.75 -4.68 4.81
N VAL A 179 5.49 -4.79 5.27
CA VAL A 179 4.94 -6.02 5.84
C VAL A 179 4.99 -7.15 4.83
N GLN A 180 4.53 -6.92 3.61
CA GLN A 180 4.57 -7.90 2.53
C GLN A 180 5.99 -8.34 2.21
N GLN A 181 6.92 -7.40 2.11
CA GLN A 181 8.33 -7.68 1.83
C GLN A 181 8.98 -8.55 2.94
N ASN A 182 8.67 -8.26 4.20
CA ASN A 182 9.19 -9.06 5.32
C ASN A 182 8.59 -10.47 5.36
N ILE A 183 7.30 -10.61 5.01
CA ILE A 183 6.65 -11.92 4.87
C ILE A 183 7.34 -12.70 3.74
N GLU A 184 7.58 -12.07 2.59
CA GLU A 184 8.26 -12.67 1.46
C GLU A 184 9.66 -13.17 1.85
N LEU A 185 10.49 -12.32 2.45
CA LEU A 185 11.83 -12.68 2.93
C LEU A 185 11.81 -13.85 3.91
N TYR A 186 10.83 -13.89 4.82
CA TYR A 186 10.67 -15.00 5.76
C TYR A 186 10.36 -16.31 5.04
N TYR A 187 9.38 -16.30 4.13
CA TYR A 187 8.99 -17.50 3.40
C TYR A 187 10.02 -17.94 2.38
N ASP A 188 10.72 -17.00 1.74
CA ASP A 188 11.85 -17.30 0.86
C ASP A 188 12.96 -18.02 1.61
N SER A 189 13.24 -17.65 2.86
CA SER A 189 14.23 -18.35 3.68
C SER A 189 13.84 -19.79 3.96
N LEU A 190 12.55 -20.06 4.18
CA LEU A 190 12.03 -21.41 4.40
C LEU A 190 12.01 -22.23 3.11
N LEU A 191 11.50 -21.61 2.04
CA LEU A 191 11.37 -22.25 0.73
C LEU A 191 12.74 -22.62 0.16
N SER A 192 13.71 -21.70 0.21
CA SER A 192 15.09 -21.95 -0.22
C SER A 192 15.69 -23.14 0.51
N GLY A 193 15.47 -23.21 1.83
CA GLY A 193 15.97 -24.33 2.65
C GLY A 193 15.39 -25.69 2.21
N VAL A 194 14.11 -25.74 1.87
CA VAL A 194 13.43 -26.96 1.40
C VAL A 194 13.80 -27.29 -0.04
N LEU A 195 13.80 -26.30 -0.94
CA LEU A 195 14.13 -26.45 -2.34
C LEU A 195 15.55 -26.94 -2.57
N THR A 196 16.51 -26.48 -1.76
CA THR A 196 17.91 -26.95 -1.85
C THR A 196 17.99 -28.46 -1.69
N HIS A 197 17.27 -29.03 -0.72
CA HIS A 197 17.21 -30.48 -0.53
C HIS A 197 16.45 -31.20 -1.65
N ARG A 198 15.38 -30.59 -2.17
CA ARG A 198 14.61 -31.13 -3.30
C ARG A 198 15.47 -31.21 -4.56
N VAL A 199 16.15 -30.12 -4.92
CA VAL A 199 17.03 -30.07 -6.10
C VAL A 199 18.15 -31.10 -5.99
N ALA A 200 18.83 -31.19 -4.84
CA ALA A 200 19.89 -32.18 -4.62
C ALA A 200 19.40 -33.63 -4.78
N LEU A 201 18.20 -33.94 -4.27
CA LEU A 201 17.61 -35.26 -4.39
C LEU A 201 17.18 -35.57 -5.84
N LEU A 202 16.58 -34.61 -6.54
CA LEU A 202 16.13 -34.76 -7.94
C LEU A 202 17.30 -34.91 -8.90
N HIS A 203 18.42 -34.21 -8.68
CA HIS A 203 19.66 -34.46 -9.45
C HIS A 203 20.18 -35.86 -9.25
N LEU A 204 20.21 -36.34 -8.01
CA LEU A 204 20.64 -37.70 -7.73
C LEU A 204 19.72 -38.74 -8.40
N LEU A 205 18.41 -38.48 -8.44
CA LEU A 205 17.43 -39.32 -9.08
C LEU A 205 17.57 -39.31 -10.60
N ASP A 206 17.78 -38.15 -11.22
CA ASP A 206 18.04 -38.03 -12.67
C ASP A 206 19.33 -38.74 -13.07
N ASP A 207 20.45 -38.53 -12.33
CA ASP A 207 21.72 -39.24 -12.53
C ASP A 207 21.54 -40.74 -12.53
N ALA A 208 20.79 -41.26 -11.52
CA ALA A 208 20.54 -42.67 -11.38
C ALA A 208 19.67 -43.26 -12.48
N GLN A 209 18.62 -42.52 -12.88
CA GLN A 209 17.73 -42.95 -13.97
C GLN A 209 18.46 -42.98 -15.31
N ARG A 210 19.30 -42.00 -15.62
CA ARG A 210 20.13 -41.96 -16.83
C ARG A 210 21.15 -43.10 -16.87
N TYR A 211 21.75 -43.43 -15.70
CA TYR A 211 22.67 -44.57 -15.60
C TYR A 211 21.97 -45.91 -15.90
N LEU A 212 20.76 -46.08 -15.38
CA LEU A 212 19.98 -47.32 -15.57
C LEU A 212 19.33 -47.41 -16.95
N LEU A 213 19.07 -46.29 -17.64
CA LEU A 213 18.52 -46.24 -19.00
C LEU A 213 19.39 -47.07 -19.97
N GLY A 214 20.72 -47.09 -19.76
CA GLY A 214 21.65 -47.88 -20.57
C GLY A 214 21.64 -49.38 -20.27
N ASN A 215 21.08 -49.83 -19.16
CA ASN A 215 21.17 -51.18 -18.64
C ASN A 215 19.82 -51.87 -18.37
N GLU A 216 18.74 -51.12 -18.18
CA GLU A 216 17.42 -51.67 -17.80
C GLU A 216 16.28 -50.87 -18.49
N ASN A 217 15.11 -51.49 -18.64
CA ASN A 217 13.90 -50.89 -19.20
C ASN A 217 13.24 -49.93 -18.17
N ILE A 218 13.77 -48.71 -18.02
CA ILE A 218 13.06 -47.68 -17.31
C ILE A 218 12.11 -46.94 -18.27
N PRO A 219 10.84 -46.75 -17.90
CA PRO A 219 9.92 -45.98 -18.73
C PRO A 219 10.47 -44.57 -18.98
N SER A 220 10.51 -44.13 -20.25
CA SER A 220 10.97 -42.79 -20.63
C SER A 220 10.16 -41.68 -19.96
N ASP A 221 8.87 -41.91 -19.68
CA ASP A 221 7.96 -40.98 -19.03
C ASP A 221 8.37 -40.65 -17.61
N ASP A 222 8.94 -41.61 -16.90
CA ASP A 222 9.47 -41.44 -15.52
C ASP A 222 10.68 -40.48 -15.51
N ILE A 223 11.55 -40.58 -16.52
CA ILE A 223 12.72 -39.71 -16.67
C ILE A 223 12.29 -38.29 -16.99
N VAL A 224 11.35 -38.15 -17.94
CA VAL A 224 10.80 -36.84 -18.34
C VAL A 224 10.10 -36.18 -17.16
N ALA A 225 9.33 -36.93 -16.36
CA ALA A 225 8.67 -36.40 -15.17
C ALA A 225 9.70 -35.92 -14.13
N THR A 226 10.76 -36.69 -13.87
CA THR A 226 11.83 -36.28 -12.94
C THR A 226 12.56 -35.03 -13.44
N LEU A 227 12.86 -34.96 -14.73
CA LEU A 227 13.51 -33.78 -15.33
C LEU A 227 12.63 -32.53 -15.21
N ASN A 228 11.34 -32.66 -15.49
CA ASN A 228 10.40 -31.53 -15.33
C ASN A 228 10.32 -31.05 -13.88
N ASP A 229 10.25 -31.97 -12.91
CA ASP A 229 10.25 -31.64 -11.49
C ASP A 229 11.57 -30.98 -11.05
N LEU A 230 12.70 -31.41 -11.61
CA LEU A 230 14.00 -30.80 -11.37
C LEU A 230 14.06 -29.38 -11.91
N LEU A 231 13.70 -29.18 -13.16
CA LEU A 231 13.70 -27.84 -13.79
C LEU A 231 12.75 -26.87 -13.10
N ASP A 232 11.58 -27.34 -12.63
CA ASP A 232 10.66 -26.50 -11.85
C ASP A 232 11.26 -26.13 -10.49
N ALA A 233 11.88 -27.07 -9.79
CA ALA A 233 12.53 -26.81 -8.52
C ALA A 233 13.74 -25.85 -8.65
N GLU A 234 14.57 -26.03 -9.70
CA GLU A 234 15.69 -25.14 -9.99
C GLU A 234 15.21 -23.73 -10.36
N ARG A 235 14.15 -23.63 -11.16
CA ARG A 235 13.55 -22.35 -11.51
C ARG A 235 13.07 -21.62 -10.26
N LYS A 236 12.30 -22.27 -9.41
CA LYS A 236 11.82 -21.68 -8.14
C LYS A 236 12.96 -21.25 -7.24
N LEU A 237 14.01 -22.08 -7.12
CA LEU A 237 15.19 -21.73 -6.32
C LEU A 237 15.92 -20.50 -6.89
N SER A 238 15.97 -20.38 -8.22
CA SER A 238 16.61 -19.24 -8.90
C SER A 238 15.80 -17.93 -8.81
N GLU A 239 14.47 -18.02 -8.58
CA GLU A 239 13.59 -16.86 -8.37
C GLU A 239 13.82 -16.22 -7.00
N ILE A 240 14.38 -16.96 -6.03
CA ILE A 240 14.71 -16.45 -4.71
C ILE A 240 15.98 -15.59 -4.81
N GLU A 241 15.85 -14.27 -4.59
CA GLU A 241 16.94 -13.30 -4.77
C GLU A 241 18.09 -13.48 -3.77
N HIS A 242 17.81 -14.03 -2.58
CA HIS A 242 18.78 -14.15 -1.51
C HIS A 242 19.24 -15.61 -1.34
N SER A 243 20.55 -15.78 -1.13
CA SER A 243 21.09 -17.09 -0.82
C SER A 243 20.89 -17.39 0.67
N TYR A 244 20.06 -18.37 0.96
CA TYR A 244 19.81 -18.85 2.33
C TYR A 244 20.48 -20.21 2.56
N PRO A 245 20.86 -20.53 3.81
CA PRO A 245 21.40 -21.86 4.12
C PRO A 245 20.30 -22.93 3.96
N ALA A 246 20.72 -24.12 3.54
CA ALA A 246 19.82 -25.26 3.49
C ALA A 246 19.17 -25.53 4.87
N ALA A 247 17.92 -26.01 4.86
CA ALA A 247 17.20 -26.30 6.09
C ALA A 247 17.95 -27.33 6.94
N GLN A 248 18.15 -27.03 8.22
CA GLN A 248 18.82 -27.90 9.16
C GLN A 248 17.88 -28.97 9.74
N SER A 249 16.56 -28.77 9.68
CA SER A 249 15.54 -29.71 10.08
C SER A 249 14.26 -29.53 9.27
N LEU A 250 13.70 -30.62 8.81
CA LEU A 250 12.38 -30.70 8.18
C LEU A 250 11.32 -31.26 9.14
N ALA A 251 11.74 -31.71 10.34
CA ALA A 251 10.90 -32.36 11.31
C ALA A 251 9.91 -31.46 12.04
N GLY A 252 10.21 -30.17 12.12
CA GLY A 252 9.48 -29.21 12.95
C GLY A 252 8.54 -28.30 12.20
N VAL A 253 8.18 -28.59 10.94
CA VAL A 253 7.26 -27.80 10.16
C VAL A 253 5.86 -27.91 10.76
N ARG A 254 5.43 -26.89 11.49
CA ARG A 254 4.07 -26.79 12.04
C ARG A 254 3.28 -25.79 11.22
N ALA A 255 2.11 -26.19 10.78
CA ALA A 255 1.18 -25.33 10.10
C ALA A 255 0.15 -24.73 11.09
N THR A 256 -0.26 -23.52 10.85
CA THR A 256 -1.32 -22.87 11.62
C THR A 256 -2.51 -22.53 10.73
N THR A 257 -3.71 -22.51 11.31
CA THR A 257 -4.91 -21.96 10.68
C THR A 257 -5.16 -20.56 11.23
N VAL A 258 -5.74 -19.70 10.41
CA VAL A 258 -6.13 -18.35 10.79
C VAL A 258 -7.64 -18.20 10.66
N ARG A 259 -8.32 -17.83 11.73
CA ARG A 259 -9.73 -17.46 11.73
C ARG A 259 -9.85 -15.96 11.88
N ILE A 260 -10.57 -15.31 10.96
CA ILE A 260 -10.79 -13.88 10.95
C ILE A 260 -12.23 -13.59 11.37
N ASP A 261 -12.42 -12.74 12.37
CA ASP A 261 -13.74 -12.19 12.72
C ASP A 261 -14.11 -11.09 11.70
N SER A 262 -14.78 -11.52 10.62
CA SER A 262 -15.14 -10.63 9.53
C SER A 262 -16.16 -9.56 9.93
N ALA A 263 -17.07 -9.84 10.85
CA ALA A 263 -18.10 -8.91 11.27
C ALA A 263 -17.51 -7.75 12.10
N ALA A 264 -16.68 -8.10 13.09
CA ALA A 264 -15.95 -7.11 13.88
C ALA A 264 -14.98 -6.30 13.01
N LEU A 265 -14.26 -6.95 12.09
CA LEU A 265 -13.33 -6.29 11.20
C LEU A 265 -14.03 -5.28 10.27
N VAL A 266 -15.11 -5.66 9.59
CA VAL A 266 -15.85 -4.76 8.67
C VAL A 266 -16.41 -3.56 9.41
N SER A 267 -17.01 -3.75 10.59
CA SER A 267 -17.54 -2.65 11.38
C SER A 267 -16.45 -1.67 11.83
N HIS A 268 -15.29 -2.18 12.20
CA HIS A 268 -14.16 -1.36 12.63
C HIS A 268 -13.52 -0.63 11.45
N VAL A 269 -13.27 -1.31 10.33
CA VAL A 269 -12.71 -0.73 9.11
C VAL A 269 -13.59 0.38 8.55
N ALA A 270 -14.91 0.19 8.53
CA ALA A 270 -15.85 1.22 8.09
C ALA A 270 -15.76 2.52 8.93
N ALA A 271 -15.31 2.42 10.19
CA ALA A 271 -15.10 3.58 11.04
C ALA A 271 -13.71 4.22 10.89
N ALA A 272 -12.66 3.41 10.77
CA ALA A 272 -11.26 3.83 10.94
C ALA A 272 -10.47 4.00 9.63
N GLN A 273 -10.93 3.43 8.51
CA GLN A 273 -10.17 3.43 7.26
C GLN A 273 -9.87 4.85 6.77
N GLY A 274 -8.63 5.08 6.31
CA GLY A 274 -8.13 6.38 5.88
C GLY A 274 -8.97 7.04 4.77
N ASP A 275 -9.40 6.30 3.74
CA ASP A 275 -10.26 6.83 2.67
C ASP A 275 -11.64 7.24 3.18
N MET A 276 -12.24 6.45 4.07
CA MET A 276 -13.52 6.78 4.70
C MET A 276 -13.40 8.03 5.58
N LYS A 277 -12.30 8.15 6.33
CA LYS A 277 -11.98 9.34 7.12
C LYS A 277 -11.85 10.58 6.24
N ILE A 278 -11.14 10.47 5.11
CA ILE A 278 -10.99 11.57 4.14
C ILE A 278 -12.34 11.95 3.53
N LEU A 279 -13.18 11.00 3.12
CA LEU A 279 -14.51 11.26 2.57
C LEU A 279 -15.41 12.00 3.58
N ARG A 280 -15.42 11.56 4.84
CA ARG A 280 -16.19 12.24 5.91
C ARG A 280 -15.70 13.66 6.17
N LEU A 281 -14.37 13.87 6.20
CA LEU A 281 -13.81 15.20 6.32
C LEU A 281 -14.15 16.10 5.13
N ARG A 282 -14.20 15.56 3.91
CA ARG A 282 -14.65 16.29 2.72
C ARG A 282 -16.12 16.67 2.80
N MET A 283 -17.00 15.78 3.31
CA MET A 283 -18.40 16.12 3.56
C MET A 283 -18.53 17.22 4.61
N GLU A 284 -17.78 17.14 5.72
CA GLU A 284 -17.73 18.18 6.74
C GLU A 284 -17.25 19.53 6.16
N LEU A 285 -16.27 19.49 5.25
CA LEU A 285 -15.79 20.67 4.53
C LEU A 285 -16.87 21.27 3.63
N LEU A 286 -17.65 20.45 2.92
CA LEU A 286 -18.77 20.93 2.11
C LEU A 286 -19.88 21.54 2.98
N ASP A 287 -20.22 20.90 4.09
CA ASP A 287 -21.18 21.43 5.06
C ASP A 287 -20.72 22.80 5.60
N GLN A 288 -19.42 22.93 5.90
CA GLN A 288 -18.89 24.22 6.34
C GLN A 288 -18.88 25.26 5.22
N ARG A 289 -18.57 24.88 3.98
CA ARG A 289 -18.67 25.75 2.82
C ARG A 289 -20.12 26.17 2.55
N GLU A 290 -21.08 25.27 2.68
CA GLU A 290 -22.51 25.57 2.54
C GLU A 290 -22.98 26.56 3.62
N ARG A 291 -22.58 26.36 4.89
CA ARG A 291 -22.86 27.31 5.99
C ARG A 291 -22.28 28.70 5.74
N ASN A 292 -21.14 28.76 5.03
CA ASN A 292 -20.49 30.03 4.68
C ASN A 292 -21.18 30.73 3.50
N VAL A 293 -21.96 29.99 2.67
CA VAL A 293 -22.75 30.54 1.57
C VAL A 293 -24.04 31.12 2.13
N ARG A 294 -24.01 32.40 2.52
CA ARG A 294 -25.18 33.13 3.03
C ARG A 294 -25.57 34.20 2.04
N TRP A 295 -26.88 34.45 1.89
CA TRP A 295 -27.40 35.43 0.92
C TRP A 295 -26.86 36.86 1.17
N TRP A 296 -26.67 37.23 2.44
CA TRP A 296 -26.13 38.56 2.80
C TRP A 296 -24.61 38.69 2.50
N ASN A 297 -23.87 37.61 2.30
CA ASN A 297 -22.48 37.67 1.84
C ASN A 297 -22.37 38.13 0.39
N GLN A 298 -23.48 38.17 -0.35
CA GLN A 298 -23.55 38.70 -1.70
C GLN A 298 -23.87 40.19 -1.69
N ILE A 299 -24.45 40.70 -0.61
CA ILE A 299 -24.70 42.11 -0.45
C ILE A 299 -23.36 42.79 -0.15
N ASN A 300 -23.01 43.74 -0.99
CA ASN A 300 -21.82 44.53 -0.77
C ASN A 300 -22.23 45.85 -0.13
N VAL A 301 -21.82 46.05 1.12
CA VAL A 301 -22.00 47.31 1.84
C VAL A 301 -20.62 47.89 2.04
N ALA A 302 -20.35 49.02 1.37
CA ALA A 302 -19.04 49.62 1.39
C ALA A 302 -19.14 51.11 1.67
N PRO A 303 -18.86 51.57 2.88
CA PRO A 303 -18.57 52.98 3.12
C PRO A 303 -17.31 53.39 2.35
N PHE A 304 -17.33 54.56 1.79
CA PHE A 304 -16.17 55.10 1.10
C PHE A 304 -15.94 56.57 1.44
N ILE A 305 -14.68 56.95 1.36
CA ILE A 305 -14.23 58.32 1.39
C ILE A 305 -13.44 58.53 0.10
N ARG A 306 -13.83 59.53 -0.66
CA ARG A 306 -13.26 59.86 -1.96
C ARG A 306 -12.76 61.26 -1.96
N TYR A 307 -11.49 61.45 -2.25
CA TYR A 307 -10.90 62.72 -2.55
C TYR A 307 -10.69 62.82 -4.05
N SER A 308 -11.20 63.89 -4.67
CA SER A 308 -11.08 64.19 -6.11
C SER A 308 -10.48 65.58 -6.29
N ASN A 309 -9.42 65.66 -7.06
CA ASN A 309 -8.83 66.90 -7.47
C ASN A 309 -9.03 67.10 -8.96
N TYR A 310 -9.59 68.27 -9.34
CA TYR A 310 -9.92 68.61 -10.71
C TYR A 310 -8.95 69.69 -11.17
N PHE A 311 -8.10 69.39 -12.13
CA PHE A 311 -7.15 70.28 -12.76
C PHE A 311 -7.85 70.96 -13.92
N ARG A 312 -8.07 72.30 -13.81
CA ARG A 312 -8.81 73.11 -14.77
C ARG A 312 -7.86 73.91 -15.67
N HIS A 313 -8.32 74.29 -16.84
CA HIS A 313 -7.49 75.05 -17.81
C HIS A 313 -7.48 76.54 -17.56
N VAL A 314 -8.57 77.11 -17.09
CA VAL A 314 -8.80 78.51 -16.99
C VAL A 314 -9.21 78.99 -15.59
N LEU A 315 -9.74 78.10 -14.79
CA LEU A 315 -10.20 78.35 -13.42
C LEU A 315 -9.25 77.73 -12.41
N PRO A 316 -9.24 78.17 -11.13
CA PRO A 316 -8.48 77.53 -10.08
C PRO A 316 -8.85 76.04 -9.93
N ASP A 317 -7.88 75.18 -9.61
CA ASP A 317 -8.08 73.77 -9.30
C ASP A 317 -9.09 73.66 -8.14
N THR A 318 -9.97 72.66 -8.24
CA THR A 318 -10.96 72.44 -7.21
C THR A 318 -10.83 71.03 -6.71
N TYR A 319 -11.08 70.81 -5.44
CA TYR A 319 -11.12 69.55 -4.83
C TYR A 319 -12.48 69.25 -4.21
N ASN A 320 -12.90 67.97 -4.21
CA ASN A 320 -14.09 67.53 -3.51
C ASN A 320 -13.69 66.37 -2.58
N LEU A 321 -14.26 66.37 -1.42
CA LEU A 321 -14.19 65.26 -0.49
C LEU A 321 -15.61 64.72 -0.33
N ASP A 322 -15.82 63.53 -0.87
CA ASP A 322 -17.10 62.86 -0.80
C ASP A 322 -17.01 61.71 0.20
N ALA A 323 -17.99 61.56 1.05
CA ALA A 323 -18.18 60.41 1.89
C ALA A 323 -19.55 59.81 1.64
N GLY A 324 -19.62 58.50 1.50
CA GLY A 324 -20.87 57.86 1.14
C GLY A 324 -20.88 56.37 1.50
N LEU A 325 -21.99 55.74 1.21
CA LEU A 325 -22.22 54.33 1.43
C LEU A 325 -22.71 53.71 0.10
N THR A 326 -22.00 52.74 -0.39
CA THR A 326 -22.39 51.99 -1.58
C THR A 326 -23.07 50.67 -1.16
N PHE A 327 -24.26 50.44 -1.70
CA PHE A 327 -24.97 49.18 -1.60
C PHE A 327 -24.98 48.54 -2.99
N THR A 328 -24.47 47.30 -3.05
CA THR A 328 -24.57 46.49 -4.26
C THR A 328 -25.26 45.18 -3.91
N ILE A 329 -26.45 44.98 -4.47
CA ILE A 329 -27.22 43.73 -4.29
C ILE A 329 -27.21 43.06 -5.66
N PRO A 330 -26.52 41.93 -5.82
CA PRO A 330 -26.58 41.18 -7.06
C PRO A 330 -27.97 40.57 -7.23
N LEU A 331 -28.61 40.88 -8.35
CA LEU A 331 -29.95 40.38 -8.72
C LEU A 331 -29.87 39.02 -9.42
N ASN A 332 -28.73 38.34 -9.33
CA ASN A 332 -28.50 37.06 -9.97
C ASN A 332 -28.81 35.90 -9.00
N ASP A 333 -29.16 34.73 -9.56
CA ASP A 333 -29.40 33.48 -8.80
C ASP A 333 -28.11 32.75 -8.39
N GLU A 334 -26.95 33.40 -8.34
CA GLU A 334 -25.66 32.79 -8.07
C GLU A 334 -25.63 32.05 -6.71
N PHE A 335 -26.26 32.67 -5.69
CA PHE A 335 -26.40 32.02 -4.38
C PHE A 335 -27.12 30.68 -4.46
N ARG A 336 -28.27 30.65 -5.15
CA ARG A 336 -29.06 29.41 -5.30
C ARG A 336 -28.33 28.39 -6.13
N ARG A 337 -27.62 28.81 -7.21
CA ARG A 337 -26.82 27.90 -8.03
C ARG A 337 -25.67 27.31 -7.22
N ARG A 338 -24.91 28.14 -6.51
CA ARG A 338 -23.78 27.68 -5.67
C ARG A 338 -24.24 26.71 -4.58
N LYS A 339 -25.39 27.02 -3.94
CA LYS A 339 -25.95 26.10 -2.95
C LYS A 339 -26.37 24.76 -3.55
N ARG A 340 -26.98 24.77 -4.76
CA ARG A 340 -27.33 23.53 -5.48
C ARG A 340 -26.08 22.75 -5.87
N THR A 341 -25.01 23.41 -6.34
CA THR A 341 -23.76 22.74 -6.66
C THR A 341 -23.18 22.04 -5.44
N LEU A 342 -23.08 22.73 -4.28
CA LEU A 342 -22.58 22.11 -3.04
C LEU A 342 -23.45 20.96 -2.56
N ALA A 343 -24.76 21.05 -2.69
CA ALA A 343 -25.67 19.95 -2.38
C ALA A 343 -25.43 18.74 -3.31
N SER A 344 -25.28 18.98 -4.62
CA SER A 344 -24.97 17.92 -5.58
C SER A 344 -23.59 17.29 -5.35
N GLU A 345 -22.59 18.08 -4.99
CA GLU A 345 -21.27 17.55 -4.59
C GLU A 345 -21.36 16.67 -3.33
N ARG A 346 -22.19 17.05 -2.38
CA ARG A 346 -22.47 16.25 -1.19
C ARG A 346 -23.11 14.91 -1.54
N ASP A 347 -24.15 14.92 -2.39
CA ASP A 347 -24.82 13.69 -2.84
C ASP A 347 -23.84 12.72 -3.50
N VAL A 348 -22.86 13.25 -4.27
CA VAL A 348 -21.79 12.45 -4.87
C VAL A 348 -20.91 11.82 -3.79
N LEU A 349 -20.48 12.59 -2.78
CA LEU A 349 -19.62 12.05 -1.71
C LEU A 349 -20.38 11.02 -0.83
N GLU A 350 -21.68 11.21 -0.58
CA GLU A 350 -22.51 10.23 0.11
C GLU A 350 -22.64 8.92 -0.69
N ALA A 351 -22.80 9.02 -2.01
CA ALA A 351 -22.78 7.86 -2.90
C ALA A 351 -21.41 7.16 -2.93
N GLU A 352 -20.32 7.92 -2.90
CA GLU A 352 -18.96 7.39 -2.82
C GLU A 352 -18.72 6.69 -1.47
N GLU A 353 -19.18 7.25 -0.36
CA GLU A 353 -19.09 6.61 0.97
C GLU A 353 -19.83 5.27 0.98
N ALA A 354 -21.05 5.22 0.47
CA ALA A 354 -21.82 3.99 0.37
C ALA A 354 -21.14 2.95 -0.54
N ARG A 355 -20.57 3.38 -1.68
CA ARG A 355 -19.81 2.52 -2.59
C ARG A 355 -18.55 1.98 -1.91
N MET A 356 -17.81 2.83 -1.22
CA MET A 356 -16.58 2.45 -0.52
C MET A 356 -16.87 1.44 0.60
N SER A 357 -17.90 1.68 1.39
CA SER A 357 -18.33 0.76 2.45
C SER A 357 -18.67 -0.63 1.91
N ARG A 358 -19.40 -0.72 0.79
CA ARG A 358 -19.66 -1.99 0.10
C ARG A 358 -18.37 -2.65 -0.38
N ARG A 359 -17.49 -1.90 -1.03
CA ARG A 359 -16.21 -2.42 -1.52
C ARG A 359 -15.34 -3.00 -0.41
N ILE A 360 -15.33 -2.37 0.77
CA ILE A 360 -14.62 -2.86 1.95
C ILE A 360 -15.23 -4.20 2.41
N ALA A 361 -16.54 -4.26 2.53
CA ALA A 361 -17.25 -5.49 2.93
C ALA A 361 -16.98 -6.63 1.94
N ASP A 362 -17.08 -6.36 0.64
CA ASP A 362 -16.82 -7.34 -0.42
C ASP A 362 -15.35 -7.81 -0.42
N LYS A 363 -14.38 -6.87 -0.33
CA LYS A 363 -12.96 -7.20 -0.24
C LYS A 363 -12.68 -8.09 0.98
N THR A 364 -13.23 -7.73 2.14
CA THR A 364 -13.06 -8.51 3.37
C THR A 364 -13.66 -9.89 3.23
N ALA A 365 -14.87 -10.02 2.70
CA ALA A 365 -15.55 -11.31 2.50
C ALA A 365 -14.74 -12.23 1.55
N LEU A 366 -14.23 -11.68 0.44
CA LEU A 366 -13.39 -12.43 -0.51
C LEU A 366 -12.09 -12.92 0.14
N VAL A 367 -11.41 -12.06 0.89
CA VAL A 367 -10.18 -12.45 1.59
C VAL A 367 -10.45 -13.51 2.64
N VAL A 368 -11.51 -13.37 3.46
CA VAL A 368 -11.89 -14.36 4.47
C VAL A 368 -12.22 -15.72 3.84
N ALA A 369 -12.94 -15.73 2.72
CA ALA A 369 -13.26 -16.95 1.98
C ALA A 369 -11.99 -17.63 1.45
N GLU A 370 -11.04 -16.86 0.88
CA GLU A 370 -9.78 -17.39 0.34
C GLU A 370 -8.85 -17.85 1.46
N VAL A 371 -8.76 -17.15 2.58
CA VAL A 371 -8.05 -17.60 3.78
C VAL A 371 -8.63 -18.94 4.28
N GLY A 372 -9.96 -19.07 4.30
CA GLY A 372 -10.62 -20.33 4.63
C GLY A 372 -10.28 -21.47 3.66
N ARG A 373 -10.16 -21.18 2.36
CA ARG A 373 -9.73 -22.15 1.35
C ARG A 373 -8.28 -22.60 1.58
N LEU A 374 -7.38 -21.64 1.81
CA LEU A 374 -5.96 -21.90 2.06
C LEU A 374 -5.74 -22.65 3.38
N ASN A 375 -6.50 -22.37 4.42
CA ASN A 375 -6.49 -23.13 5.67
C ASN A 375 -6.83 -24.61 5.44
N ARG A 376 -7.89 -24.90 4.65
CA ARG A 376 -8.25 -26.28 4.33
C ARG A 376 -7.18 -26.98 3.48
N ALA A 377 -6.58 -26.27 2.50
CA ALA A 377 -5.48 -26.80 1.70
C ALA A 377 -4.26 -27.10 2.58
N SER A 378 -3.87 -26.21 3.48
CA SER A 378 -2.77 -26.42 4.42
C SER A 378 -3.03 -27.60 5.35
N ALA A 379 -4.26 -27.75 5.87
CA ALA A 379 -4.63 -28.89 6.70
C ALA A 379 -4.55 -30.23 5.94
N SER A 380 -4.98 -30.25 4.68
CA SER A 380 -4.88 -31.43 3.81
C SER A 380 -3.41 -31.82 3.53
N GLU A 381 -2.56 -30.83 3.19
CA GLU A 381 -1.13 -31.12 2.97
C GLU A 381 -0.44 -31.56 4.26
N MET A 382 -0.78 -30.96 5.40
CA MET A 382 -0.22 -31.39 6.70
C MET A 382 -0.57 -32.83 7.05
N ALA A 383 -1.83 -33.24 6.83
CA ALA A 383 -2.26 -34.63 7.01
C ALA A 383 -1.48 -35.58 6.07
N ARG A 384 -1.26 -35.16 4.81
CA ARG A 384 -0.47 -35.93 3.84
C ARG A 384 0.99 -36.03 4.24
N ILE A 385 1.59 -34.96 4.74
CA ILE A 385 2.95 -34.93 5.27
C ILE A 385 3.07 -35.94 6.44
N GLY A 386 2.10 -35.93 7.37
CA GLY A 386 2.05 -36.90 8.48
C GLY A 386 2.02 -38.31 7.98
N GLN A 387 1.13 -38.69 7.06
CA GLN A 387 1.04 -40.01 6.48
C GLN A 387 2.33 -40.43 5.77
N LEU A 388 2.93 -39.56 4.98
CA LEU A 388 4.19 -39.81 4.28
C LEU A 388 5.34 -40.00 5.28
N ARG A 389 5.39 -39.22 6.35
CA ARG A 389 6.38 -39.34 7.41
C ARG A 389 6.31 -40.69 8.09
N ASP A 390 5.11 -41.11 8.49
CA ASP A 390 4.89 -42.40 9.12
C ASP A 390 5.27 -43.56 8.18
N TYR A 391 4.92 -43.46 6.91
CA TYR A 391 5.29 -44.45 5.90
C TYR A 391 6.80 -44.52 5.69
N LEU A 392 7.48 -43.37 5.56
CA LEU A 392 8.94 -43.31 5.44
C LEU A 392 9.65 -43.87 6.68
N ALA A 393 9.13 -43.61 7.89
CA ALA A 393 9.65 -44.17 9.12
C ALA A 393 9.58 -45.72 9.14
N GLN A 394 8.42 -46.27 8.82
CA GLN A 394 8.21 -47.72 8.72
C GLN A 394 9.15 -48.34 7.67
N ARG A 395 9.31 -47.70 6.52
CA ARG A 395 10.17 -48.22 5.47
C ARG A 395 11.65 -48.13 5.82
N THR A 396 12.07 -47.05 6.50
CA THR A 396 13.44 -46.92 7.04
C THR A 396 13.75 -47.99 8.05
N ASP A 397 12.81 -48.32 8.96
CA ASP A 397 12.93 -49.38 9.93
C ASP A 397 13.00 -50.76 9.27
N ALA A 398 12.17 -51.05 8.28
CA ALA A 398 12.21 -52.28 7.50
C ALA A 398 13.56 -52.42 6.77
N TYR A 399 14.07 -51.36 6.19
CA TYR A 399 15.38 -51.34 5.56
C TYR A 399 16.52 -51.64 6.53
N ARG A 400 16.53 -51.00 7.71
CA ARG A 400 17.54 -51.25 8.78
C ARG A 400 17.51 -52.69 9.29
N LYS A 401 16.34 -53.32 9.25
CA LYS A 401 16.17 -54.75 9.65
C LYS A 401 16.46 -55.73 8.51
N GLY A 402 16.86 -55.27 7.32
CA GLY A 402 17.11 -56.13 6.15
C GLY A 402 15.83 -56.72 5.55
N LEU A 403 14.67 -56.21 5.91
CA LEU A 403 13.36 -56.66 5.44
C LEU A 403 12.91 -55.78 4.26
N GLY A 404 12.66 -56.40 3.08
CA GLY A 404 12.05 -55.68 1.96
C GLY A 404 12.96 -55.43 0.75
N GLU A 405 12.36 -55.09 -0.39
CA GLU A 405 13.07 -54.76 -1.62
C GLU A 405 13.81 -53.40 -1.48
N HIS A 406 15.08 -53.39 -1.91
CA HIS A 406 15.95 -52.24 -1.84
C HIS A 406 15.83 -51.35 -3.09
N ASN A 407 14.61 -50.96 -3.46
CA ASN A 407 14.43 -50.04 -4.59
C ASN A 407 14.74 -48.60 -4.15
N ARG A 408 16.01 -48.17 -4.37
CA ARG A 408 16.49 -46.82 -4.01
C ARG A 408 15.79 -45.71 -4.80
N ILE A 409 15.43 -45.97 -6.05
CA ILE A 409 14.71 -45.01 -6.88
C ILE A 409 13.31 -44.77 -6.32
N ALA A 410 12.57 -45.83 -5.98
CA ALA A 410 11.26 -45.65 -5.38
C ALA A 410 11.34 -44.88 -4.07
N ARG A 411 12.34 -45.18 -3.21
CA ARG A 411 12.57 -44.45 -1.98
C ARG A 411 12.91 -42.96 -2.22
N ALA A 412 13.74 -42.65 -3.21
CA ALA A 412 14.06 -41.28 -3.56
C ALA A 412 12.81 -40.52 -4.05
N LYS A 413 11.95 -41.12 -4.85
CA LYS A 413 10.67 -40.56 -5.26
C LYS A 413 9.75 -40.24 -4.07
N GLU A 414 9.73 -41.11 -3.06
CA GLU A 414 8.94 -40.92 -1.83
C GLU A 414 9.46 -39.71 -1.01
N TYR A 415 10.78 -39.56 -0.86
CA TYR A 415 11.37 -38.39 -0.22
C TYR A 415 11.10 -37.11 -1.05
N ALA A 416 11.21 -37.18 -2.38
CA ALA A 416 10.89 -36.07 -3.25
C ALA A 416 9.42 -35.64 -3.10
N MET A 417 8.50 -36.60 -2.99
CA MET A 417 7.08 -36.34 -2.75
C MET A 417 6.85 -35.71 -1.36
N TYR A 418 7.53 -36.17 -0.32
CA TYR A 418 7.47 -35.58 1.02
C TYR A 418 7.93 -34.10 1.00
N ILE A 419 9.07 -33.84 0.39
CA ILE A 419 9.62 -32.47 0.26
C ILE A 419 8.70 -31.57 -0.59
N ALA A 420 8.11 -32.10 -1.67
CA ALA A 420 7.13 -31.36 -2.48
C ALA A 420 5.84 -31.03 -1.71
N CYS A 421 5.42 -31.87 -0.76
CA CYS A 421 4.29 -31.55 0.11
C CYS A 421 4.64 -30.41 1.10
N LEU A 422 5.87 -30.41 1.64
CA LEU A 422 6.36 -29.31 2.48
C LEU A 422 6.41 -27.99 1.72
N GLU A 423 6.93 -28.02 0.49
CA GLU A 423 6.97 -26.84 -0.39
C GLU A 423 5.56 -26.26 -0.60
N ARG A 424 4.59 -27.10 -0.99
CA ARG A 424 3.20 -26.64 -1.17
C ARG A 424 2.57 -26.11 0.12
N LEU A 425 2.87 -26.72 1.26
CA LEU A 425 2.41 -26.24 2.55
C LEU A 425 2.94 -24.83 2.83
N ILE A 426 4.23 -24.60 2.61
CA ILE A 426 4.87 -23.29 2.78
C ILE A 426 4.23 -22.27 1.82
N GLU A 427 4.01 -22.62 0.55
CA GLU A 427 3.37 -21.75 -0.43
C GLU A 427 1.92 -21.36 -0.03
N TYR A 428 1.14 -22.32 0.50
CA TYR A 428 -0.22 -22.02 0.95
C TYR A 428 -0.23 -21.07 2.16
N GLN A 429 0.71 -21.25 3.08
CA GLN A 429 0.83 -20.38 4.24
C GLN A 429 1.32 -18.99 3.86
N TYR A 430 2.29 -18.90 2.96
CA TYR A 430 2.76 -17.64 2.38
C TYR A 430 1.59 -16.83 1.77
N ARG A 431 0.85 -17.46 0.86
CA ARG A 431 -0.30 -16.81 0.20
C ARG A 431 -1.36 -16.36 1.21
N ARG A 432 -1.63 -17.19 2.22
CA ARG A 432 -2.58 -16.84 3.28
C ARG A 432 -2.10 -15.63 4.08
N ASP A 433 -0.85 -15.59 4.46
CA ASP A 433 -0.29 -14.53 5.28
C ASP A 433 -0.20 -13.21 4.51
N CYS A 434 0.11 -13.25 3.22
CA CYS A 434 0.00 -12.09 2.34
C CYS A 434 -1.44 -11.56 2.28
N LEU A 435 -2.45 -12.45 2.22
CA LEU A 435 -3.86 -12.03 2.23
C LEU A 435 -4.26 -11.39 3.57
N VAL A 436 -3.79 -11.92 4.69
CA VAL A 436 -4.02 -11.34 6.02
C VAL A 436 -3.31 -9.99 6.14
N ALA A 437 -2.08 -9.88 5.65
CA ALA A 437 -1.33 -8.63 5.61
C ALA A 437 -2.04 -7.56 4.75
N ASN A 438 -2.65 -7.95 3.63
CA ASN A 438 -3.44 -7.04 2.81
C ASN A 438 -4.66 -6.45 3.53
N LEU A 439 -5.14 -7.09 4.60
CA LEU A 439 -6.18 -6.52 5.44
C LEU A 439 -5.62 -5.49 6.44
N GLN A 440 -4.32 -5.54 6.75
CA GLN A 440 -3.67 -4.55 7.61
C GLN A 440 -3.74 -3.14 7.02
N SER A 441 -3.70 -3.00 5.69
CA SER A 441 -3.85 -1.70 5.01
C SER A 441 -5.20 -1.02 5.25
N LEU A 442 -6.20 -1.80 5.66
CA LEU A 442 -7.51 -1.28 6.03
C LEU A 442 -7.55 -0.72 7.46
N LEU A 443 -6.51 -0.98 8.27
CA LEU A 443 -6.43 -0.66 9.70
C LEU A 443 -5.22 0.25 9.97
N PRO A 444 -5.35 1.58 9.87
CA PRO A 444 -4.23 2.49 10.04
C PRO A 444 -3.66 2.53 11.47
N ASP A 445 -4.51 2.32 12.47
CA ASP A 445 -4.19 2.55 13.88
C ASP A 445 -4.16 1.27 14.73
N GLU A 446 -4.58 0.13 14.19
CA GLU A 446 -4.66 -1.13 14.93
C GLU A 446 -4.06 -2.30 14.14
N SER A 447 -3.56 -3.31 14.87
CA SER A 447 -3.07 -4.54 14.26
C SER A 447 -4.23 -5.46 13.84
N ILE A 448 -4.15 -6.02 12.63
CA ILE A 448 -5.08 -7.05 12.14
C ILE A 448 -5.12 -8.27 13.07
N LEU A 449 -4.06 -8.53 13.81
CA LEU A 449 -3.96 -9.64 14.75
C LEU A 449 -5.06 -9.62 15.82
N ARG A 450 -5.59 -8.46 16.16
CA ARG A 450 -6.73 -8.33 17.09
C ARG A 450 -8.00 -9.04 16.59
N PHE A 451 -8.15 -9.12 15.27
CA PHE A 451 -9.31 -9.74 14.60
C PHE A 451 -9.01 -11.17 14.13
N CYS A 452 -7.79 -11.66 14.36
CA CYS A 452 -7.32 -12.97 13.93
C CYS A 452 -7.11 -13.88 15.13
N ARG A 453 -7.52 -15.16 14.99
CA ARG A 453 -7.18 -16.25 15.91
C ARG A 453 -6.34 -17.27 15.16
N PHE A 454 -5.18 -17.57 15.71
CA PHE A 454 -4.27 -18.58 15.17
C PHE A 454 -4.43 -19.88 15.95
N GLU A 455 -4.64 -20.97 15.24
CA GLU A 455 -4.75 -22.32 15.82
C GLU A 455 -3.75 -23.23 15.10
N GLY A 456 -2.95 -24.00 15.86
CA GLY A 456 -2.03 -24.97 15.28
C GLY A 456 -2.79 -26.08 14.54
N ILE A 457 -2.31 -26.51 13.38
CA ILE A 457 -2.82 -27.67 12.67
C ILE A 457 -2.06 -28.90 13.19
N GLY A 458 -2.73 -29.65 14.02
CA GLY A 458 -2.39 -31.05 14.37
C GLY A 458 -1.16 -31.23 15.24
N ASN A 459 -1.38 -31.86 16.36
CA ASN A 459 -0.51 -32.91 16.92
C ASN A 459 -1.15 -34.23 16.65
#